data_c5020a28aeea3f1da416fa2680ac4300
#
_entry.id   c5020a28aeea3f1da416fa2680ac4300
#
_cell.length_a   1.000
_cell.length_b   1.000
_cell.length_c   1.000
_cell.angle_alpha   90.00
_cell.angle_beta   90.00
_cell.angle_gamma   90.00
#
_symmetry.space_group_name_H-M   'P 1'
#
loop_
_entity.id
_entity.type
_entity.pdbx_description
1 polymer ?
#
loop_
_entity_poly.entity_id
_entity_poly.type
_entity_poly.pdbx_seq_one_letter_code
_entity_poly.pdbx_strand_id
1 'polypeptide(L)'
;MKCFVLNGWAASSAAWDLCRFRRERIFSYVEQLEGIPEKELAACDGAILVGWSMGGSGALRLALDFPQKVKALVLVAATPRMMEERESGWVGMSPRRLEALRRGLELTHGEGFFGVPDGKPNPYMVDSDENLERGLRYLRETDLRGRLASAAPLKIPAVIFQAERDGIVRVANADYLAGIFAGARLVKVSGTQHALTIEIPELIDEAVAALSGSLQGGSCEI
;
A
#
# COMPACT_ATOMS: atom_id res chain seq x y z
N MET A 1 3.72 -4.84 -19.87
CA MET A 1 4.29 -4.39 -18.59
C MET A 1 3.72 -5.24 -17.47
N LYS A 2 4.54 -5.65 -16.50
CA LYS A 2 4.06 -6.42 -15.34
C LYS A 2 3.33 -5.53 -14.34
N CYS A 3 2.41 -6.12 -13.57
CA CYS A 3 1.75 -5.46 -12.44
C CYS A 3 1.88 -6.38 -11.22
N PHE A 4 2.52 -5.89 -10.19
CA PHE A 4 2.73 -6.58 -8.93
C PHE A 4 1.91 -5.94 -7.82
N VAL A 5 1.28 -6.77 -7.01
CA VAL A 5 0.48 -6.34 -5.87
C VAL A 5 1.20 -6.69 -4.58
N LEU A 6 1.30 -5.73 -3.67
CA LEU A 6 1.85 -5.90 -2.33
C LEU A 6 0.72 -5.78 -1.31
N ASN A 7 0.52 -6.84 -0.54
CA ASN A 7 -0.60 -6.94 0.38
C ASN A 7 -0.32 -6.22 1.71
N GLY A 8 -1.38 -5.87 2.42
CA GLY A 8 -1.30 -5.32 3.77
C GLY A 8 -0.87 -6.35 4.82
N TRP A 9 -0.55 -5.87 6.03
CA TRP A 9 -0.32 -6.74 7.18
C TRP A 9 -1.57 -7.55 7.50
N ALA A 10 -1.39 -8.83 7.77
CA ALA A 10 -2.47 -9.78 8.06
C ALA A 10 -3.57 -9.81 6.97
N ALA A 11 -3.22 -9.50 5.73
CA ALA A 11 -4.15 -9.53 4.62
C ALA A 11 -3.98 -10.82 3.80
N SER A 12 -5.11 -11.41 3.40
CA SER A 12 -5.18 -12.53 2.47
C SER A 12 -5.26 -12.03 1.02
N SER A 13 -5.15 -12.93 0.04
CA SER A 13 -5.38 -12.59 -1.38
C SER A 13 -6.79 -12.10 -1.65
N ALA A 14 -7.78 -12.48 -0.81
CA ALA A 14 -9.17 -12.04 -0.91
C ALA A 14 -9.33 -10.51 -0.85
N ALA A 15 -8.34 -9.79 -0.31
CA ALA A 15 -8.28 -8.33 -0.36
C ALA A 15 -8.42 -7.76 -1.79
N TRP A 16 -8.14 -8.55 -2.81
CA TRP A 16 -8.10 -8.13 -4.20
C TRP A 16 -9.11 -8.86 -5.11
N ASP A 17 -10.01 -9.67 -4.54
CA ASP A 17 -10.95 -10.50 -5.33
C ASP A 17 -11.97 -9.66 -6.10
N LEU A 18 -12.28 -8.46 -5.63
CA LEU A 18 -13.19 -7.53 -6.30
C LEU A 18 -12.48 -6.69 -7.38
N CYS A 19 -11.15 -6.57 -7.35
CA CYS A 19 -10.37 -5.86 -8.36
C CYS A 19 -10.18 -6.74 -9.60
N ARG A 20 -10.39 -6.15 -10.79
CA ARG A 20 -10.36 -6.85 -12.09
C ARG A 20 -9.11 -6.57 -12.92
N PHE A 21 -8.25 -5.62 -12.49
CA PHE A 21 -7.02 -5.33 -13.22
C PHE A 21 -6.14 -6.58 -13.35
N ARG A 22 -5.46 -6.71 -14.51
CA ARG A 22 -4.51 -7.80 -14.71
C ARG A 22 -3.30 -7.62 -13.80
N ARG A 23 -2.98 -8.65 -13.04
CA ARG A 23 -1.83 -8.73 -12.15
C ARG A 23 -1.05 -10.02 -12.35
N GLU A 24 0.27 -9.94 -12.28
CA GLU A 24 1.15 -11.11 -12.43
C GLU A 24 1.24 -11.89 -11.11
N ARG A 25 1.26 -11.17 -9.98
CA ARG A 25 1.40 -11.77 -8.66
C ARG A 25 0.88 -10.85 -7.56
N ILE A 26 0.33 -11.46 -6.51
CA ILE A 26 0.06 -10.83 -5.23
C ILE A 26 1.09 -11.36 -4.24
N PHE A 27 1.89 -10.48 -3.65
CA PHE A 27 2.83 -10.81 -2.59
C PHE A 27 2.16 -10.63 -1.24
N SER A 28 2.17 -11.69 -0.42
CA SER A 28 1.78 -11.61 0.97
C SER A 28 2.73 -10.69 1.75
N TYR A 29 2.31 -10.24 2.92
CA TYR A 29 3.20 -9.44 3.77
C TYR A 29 4.42 -10.23 4.25
N VAL A 30 4.31 -11.55 4.40
CA VAL A 30 5.43 -12.45 4.75
C VAL A 30 6.46 -12.49 3.62
N GLU A 31 6.02 -12.70 2.39
CA GLU A 31 6.92 -12.68 1.21
C GLU A 31 7.63 -11.33 1.05
N GLN A 32 6.97 -10.23 1.41
CA GLN A 32 7.60 -8.90 1.41
C GLN A 32 8.73 -8.80 2.45
N LEU A 33 8.56 -9.42 3.64
CA LEU A 33 9.58 -9.49 4.68
C LEU A 33 10.76 -10.41 4.31
N GLU A 34 10.54 -11.33 3.38
CA GLU A 34 11.55 -12.27 2.85
C GLU A 34 12.28 -11.75 1.61
N GLY A 35 11.94 -10.56 1.16
CA GLY A 35 12.57 -9.93 0.00
C GLY A 35 12.21 -10.59 -1.33
N ILE A 36 11.05 -11.25 -1.42
CA ILE A 36 10.61 -11.88 -2.68
C ILE A 36 10.23 -10.85 -3.74
N PRO A 37 9.50 -9.75 -3.43
CA PRO A 37 9.20 -8.71 -4.41
C PRO A 37 10.45 -8.08 -5.04
N GLU A 38 11.53 -7.90 -4.27
CA GLU A 38 12.81 -7.38 -4.75
C GLU A 38 13.42 -8.26 -5.84
N LYS A 39 13.41 -9.57 -5.61
CA LYS A 39 13.95 -10.56 -6.56
C LYS A 39 13.14 -10.57 -7.85
N GLU A 40 11.81 -10.57 -7.74
CA GLU A 40 10.91 -10.55 -8.90
C GLU A 40 11.02 -9.24 -9.70
N LEU A 41 11.13 -8.11 -9.01
CA LEU A 41 11.27 -6.80 -9.65
C LEU A 41 12.64 -6.67 -10.34
N ALA A 42 13.71 -7.14 -9.73
CA ALA A 42 15.05 -7.15 -10.33
C ALA A 42 15.07 -8.00 -11.61
N ALA A 43 14.34 -9.10 -11.65
CA ALA A 43 14.29 -10.04 -12.77
C ALA A 43 13.38 -9.58 -13.94
N CYS A 44 12.68 -8.45 -13.84
CA CYS A 44 11.81 -7.94 -14.91
C CYS A 44 12.30 -6.60 -15.47
N ASP A 45 11.78 -6.20 -16.64
CA ASP A 45 12.14 -4.91 -17.28
C ASP A 45 11.48 -3.71 -16.63
N GLY A 46 10.49 -3.96 -15.78
CA GLY A 46 9.79 -2.97 -15.01
C GLY A 46 8.36 -3.36 -14.73
N ALA A 47 7.81 -2.77 -13.67
CA ALA A 47 6.47 -3.09 -13.20
C ALA A 47 5.72 -1.86 -12.68
N ILE A 48 4.40 -1.92 -12.74
CA ILE A 48 3.49 -1.12 -11.91
C ILE A 48 3.39 -1.83 -10.57
N LEU A 49 3.54 -1.09 -9.47
CA LEU A 49 3.34 -1.63 -8.13
C LEU A 49 2.02 -1.09 -7.57
N VAL A 50 1.19 -1.99 -7.09
CA VAL A 50 -0.06 -1.67 -6.38
C VAL A 50 0.13 -2.10 -4.93
N GLY A 51 0.12 -1.18 -3.99
CA GLY A 51 0.38 -1.49 -2.59
C GLY A 51 -0.71 -0.99 -1.67
N TRP A 52 -1.24 -1.88 -0.83
CA TRP A 52 -2.23 -1.52 0.19
C TRP A 52 -1.61 -1.56 1.59
N SER A 53 -1.82 -0.49 2.38
CA SER A 53 -1.40 -0.42 3.79
C SER A 53 0.12 -0.69 3.95
N MET A 54 0.53 -1.73 4.68
CA MET A 54 1.93 -2.17 4.77
C MET A 54 2.54 -2.42 3.38
N GLY A 55 1.78 -3.00 2.45
CA GLY A 55 2.22 -3.20 1.07
C GLY A 55 2.47 -1.90 0.33
N GLY A 56 1.76 -0.82 0.69
CA GLY A 56 2.06 0.53 0.20
C GLY A 56 3.43 1.02 0.69
N SER A 57 3.78 0.80 1.96
CA SER A 57 5.13 1.08 2.47
C SER A 57 6.19 0.24 1.75
N GLY A 58 5.89 -1.04 1.46
CA GLY A 58 6.73 -1.92 0.64
C GLY A 58 6.95 -1.37 -0.77
N ALA A 59 5.88 -0.92 -1.43
CA ALA A 59 5.96 -0.32 -2.77
C ALA A 59 6.79 0.96 -2.79
N LEU A 60 6.65 1.82 -1.77
CA LEU A 60 7.49 3.01 -1.60
C LEU A 60 8.97 2.66 -1.45
N ARG A 61 9.28 1.64 -0.63
CA ARG A 61 10.65 1.16 -0.45
C ARG A 61 11.23 0.63 -1.77
N LEU A 62 10.46 -0.18 -2.50
CA LEU A 62 10.89 -0.68 -3.81
C LEU A 62 11.11 0.44 -4.82
N ALA A 63 10.28 1.50 -4.81
CA ALA A 63 10.47 2.65 -5.69
C ALA A 63 11.77 3.42 -5.38
N LEU A 64 12.19 3.45 -4.12
CA LEU A 64 13.47 4.03 -3.71
C LEU A 64 14.68 3.14 -4.02
N ASP A 65 14.53 1.82 -3.88
CA ASP A 65 15.60 0.85 -4.09
C ASP A 65 15.82 0.53 -5.58
N PHE A 66 14.74 0.54 -6.38
CA PHE A 66 14.73 0.17 -7.80
C PHE A 66 14.03 1.22 -8.68
N PRO A 67 14.43 2.51 -8.64
CA PRO A 67 13.70 3.59 -9.32
C PRO A 67 13.58 3.38 -10.84
N GLN A 68 14.51 2.65 -11.45
CA GLN A 68 14.47 2.35 -12.89
C GLN A 68 13.50 1.21 -13.24
N LYS A 69 13.13 0.38 -12.27
CA LYS A 69 12.24 -0.77 -12.45
C LYS A 69 10.79 -0.46 -12.08
N VAL A 70 10.55 0.46 -11.16
CA VAL A 70 9.20 0.89 -10.79
C VAL A 70 8.72 1.94 -11.79
N LYS A 71 7.77 1.56 -12.64
CA LYS A 71 7.25 2.41 -13.72
C LYS A 71 6.07 3.26 -13.31
N ALA A 72 5.26 2.80 -12.37
CA ALA A 72 4.18 3.57 -11.75
C ALA A 72 3.79 2.96 -10.40
N LEU A 73 3.08 3.73 -9.60
CA LEU A 73 2.58 3.34 -8.27
C LEU A 73 1.08 3.57 -8.17
N VAL A 74 0.38 2.59 -7.58
CA VAL A 74 -0.97 2.77 -7.03
C VAL A 74 -0.87 2.50 -5.53
N LEU A 75 -0.98 3.55 -4.73
CA LEU A 75 -0.84 3.50 -3.28
C LEU A 75 -2.21 3.59 -2.63
N VAL A 76 -2.63 2.56 -1.93
CA VAL A 76 -3.94 2.43 -1.30
C VAL A 76 -3.77 2.45 0.21
N ALA A 77 -4.29 3.47 0.88
CA ALA A 77 -4.15 3.65 2.33
C ALA A 77 -2.69 3.44 2.81
N ALA A 78 -1.74 4.04 2.11
CA ALA A 78 -0.31 3.86 2.32
C ALA A 78 0.30 4.93 3.23
N THR A 79 1.38 4.57 3.92
CA THR A 79 2.15 5.51 4.74
C THR A 79 3.65 5.24 4.63
N PRO A 80 4.50 6.26 4.62
CA PRO A 80 5.95 6.07 4.70
C PRO A 80 6.43 5.73 6.12
N ARG A 81 5.62 5.98 7.14
CA ARG A 81 5.87 5.67 8.55
C ARG A 81 4.55 5.44 9.27
N MET A 82 4.41 4.26 9.86
CA MET A 82 3.20 3.91 10.62
C MET A 82 3.16 4.60 11.99
N MET A 83 4.30 4.69 12.66
CA MET A 83 4.37 5.16 14.04
C MET A 83 4.30 6.68 14.13
N GLU A 84 3.52 7.18 15.10
CA GLU A 84 3.52 8.61 15.45
C GLU A 84 4.90 9.08 15.93
N GLU A 85 5.20 10.35 15.72
CA GLU A 85 6.40 10.99 16.21
C GLU A 85 6.08 12.43 16.64
N ARG A 86 6.06 12.65 17.95
CA ARG A 86 5.62 13.91 18.52
C ARG A 86 6.56 15.08 18.21
N GLU A 87 7.85 14.81 18.19
CA GLU A 87 8.86 15.86 17.97
C GLU A 87 8.75 16.47 16.57
N SER A 88 8.49 15.66 15.55
CA SER A 88 8.28 16.16 14.19
C SER A 88 6.83 16.51 13.86
N GLY A 89 5.90 16.25 14.78
CA GLY A 89 4.46 16.39 14.52
C GLY A 89 3.88 15.33 13.57
N TRP A 90 4.62 14.24 13.31
CA TRP A 90 4.14 13.19 12.41
C TRP A 90 2.94 12.45 12.99
N VAL A 91 1.85 12.44 12.22
CA VAL A 91 0.59 11.81 12.60
C VAL A 91 0.61 10.35 12.19
N GLY A 92 0.72 9.47 13.14
CA GLY A 92 0.74 8.02 12.96
C GLY A 92 -0.04 7.31 14.05
N MET A 93 0.34 6.08 14.32
CA MET A 93 -0.26 5.22 15.33
C MET A 93 0.64 5.12 16.56
N SER A 94 0.06 5.19 17.76
CA SER A 94 0.82 4.93 18.97
C SER A 94 1.16 3.44 19.13
N PRO A 95 2.23 3.07 19.85
CA PRO A 95 2.58 1.67 20.10
C PRO A 95 1.44 0.87 20.73
N ARG A 96 0.72 1.49 21.68
CA ARG A 96 -0.45 0.87 22.32
C ARG A 96 -1.56 0.55 21.33
N ARG A 97 -1.79 1.45 20.37
CA ARG A 97 -2.83 1.26 19.36
C ARG A 97 -2.42 0.20 18.34
N LEU A 98 -1.16 0.15 17.95
CA LEU A 98 -0.65 -0.90 17.07
C LEU A 98 -0.81 -2.30 17.71
N GLU A 99 -0.52 -2.43 19.02
CA GLU A 99 -0.75 -3.68 19.73
C GLU A 99 -2.25 -4.03 19.84
N ALA A 100 -3.12 -3.04 20.00
CA ALA A 100 -4.55 -3.25 20.01
C ALA A 100 -5.09 -3.77 18.65
N LEU A 101 -4.41 -3.44 17.53
CA LEU A 101 -4.75 -4.00 16.22
C LEU A 101 -4.56 -5.52 16.20
N ARG A 102 -3.40 -6.02 16.69
CA ARG A 102 -3.11 -7.44 16.74
C ARG A 102 -4.19 -8.19 17.53
N ARG A 103 -4.48 -7.71 18.73
CA ARG A 103 -5.51 -8.30 19.59
C ARG A 103 -6.91 -8.26 18.97
N GLY A 104 -7.26 -7.16 18.29
CA GLY A 104 -8.52 -7.03 17.58
C GLY A 104 -8.66 -8.06 16.47
N LEU A 105 -7.61 -8.26 15.68
CA LEU A 105 -7.58 -9.27 14.62
C LEU A 105 -7.79 -10.68 15.17
N GLU A 106 -7.10 -11.02 16.25
CA GLU A 106 -7.22 -12.33 16.90
C GLU A 106 -8.62 -12.58 17.47
N LEU A 107 -9.18 -11.57 18.19
CA LEU A 107 -10.48 -11.67 18.82
C LEU A 107 -11.65 -11.79 17.83
N THR A 108 -11.52 -11.12 16.68
CA THR A 108 -12.59 -11.10 15.67
C THR A 108 -12.36 -12.10 14.54
N HIS A 109 -11.24 -12.81 14.55
CA HIS A 109 -10.79 -13.62 13.40
C HIS A 109 -10.81 -12.86 12.07
N GLY A 110 -10.57 -11.55 12.16
CA GLY A 110 -10.65 -10.62 11.04
C GLY A 110 -12.07 -10.20 10.65
N GLU A 111 -13.11 -10.80 11.21
CA GLU A 111 -14.50 -10.41 10.93
C GLU A 111 -14.83 -9.05 11.54
N GLY A 112 -15.43 -8.17 10.75
CA GLY A 112 -15.73 -6.79 11.18
C GLY A 112 -14.49 -5.95 11.50
N PHE A 113 -13.29 -6.46 11.24
CA PHE A 113 -12.06 -5.77 11.49
C PHE A 113 -11.89 -4.62 10.48
N PHE A 114 -11.74 -3.41 11.01
CA PHE A 114 -11.62 -2.17 10.20
C PHE A 114 -12.70 -1.92 9.16
N GLY A 115 -13.95 -2.22 9.52
CA GLY A 115 -15.10 -1.75 8.75
C GLY A 115 -15.25 -2.40 7.39
N VAL A 116 -14.96 -3.69 7.29
CA VAL A 116 -15.32 -4.47 6.09
C VAL A 116 -16.85 -4.42 5.96
N PRO A 117 -17.41 -3.95 4.83
CA PRO A 117 -18.84 -3.88 4.66
C PRO A 117 -19.49 -5.27 4.69
N ASP A 118 -20.72 -5.37 5.22
CA ASP A 118 -21.47 -6.62 5.25
C ASP A 118 -21.60 -7.24 3.85
N GLY A 119 -21.44 -8.56 3.77
CA GLY A 119 -21.55 -9.32 2.53
C GLY A 119 -20.36 -9.14 1.57
N LYS A 120 -19.32 -8.45 1.96
CA LYS A 120 -18.07 -8.33 1.18
C LYS A 120 -17.03 -9.35 1.64
N PRO A 121 -16.09 -9.75 0.76
CA PRO A 121 -15.00 -10.63 1.14
C PRO A 121 -14.20 -10.05 2.32
N ASN A 122 -13.86 -10.89 3.29
CA ASN A 122 -12.97 -10.48 4.37
C ASN A 122 -11.52 -10.43 3.85
N PRO A 123 -10.87 -9.25 3.80
CA PRO A 123 -9.51 -9.13 3.32
C PRO A 123 -8.47 -9.59 4.34
N TYR A 124 -8.87 -9.80 5.59
CA TYR A 124 -7.96 -10.11 6.70
C TYR A 124 -7.93 -11.60 7.00
N MET A 125 -6.80 -12.03 7.55
CA MET A 125 -6.59 -13.40 8.01
C MET A 125 -5.84 -13.40 9.34
N VAL A 126 -6.11 -14.38 10.17
CA VAL A 126 -5.27 -14.70 11.32
C VAL A 126 -4.14 -15.60 10.83
N ASP A 127 -2.91 -15.17 11.09
CA ASP A 127 -1.70 -15.89 10.76
C ASP A 127 -1.02 -16.39 12.05
N SER A 128 0.11 -17.07 11.94
CA SER A 128 0.91 -17.45 13.11
C SER A 128 1.37 -16.22 13.88
N ASP A 129 1.50 -16.35 15.19
CA ASP A 129 1.99 -15.26 16.07
C ASP A 129 3.35 -14.74 15.60
N GLU A 130 4.22 -15.63 15.12
CA GLU A 130 5.53 -15.27 14.58
C GLU A 130 5.40 -14.32 13.38
N ASN A 131 4.57 -14.67 12.41
CA ASN A 131 4.36 -13.86 11.21
C ASN A 131 3.71 -12.53 11.54
N LEU A 132 2.67 -12.54 12.39
CA LEU A 132 2.01 -11.32 12.83
C LEU A 132 2.99 -10.37 13.52
N GLU A 133 3.85 -10.87 14.42
CA GLU A 133 4.84 -10.06 15.12
C GLU A 133 5.95 -9.55 14.20
N ARG A 134 6.39 -10.35 13.21
CA ARG A 134 7.35 -9.89 12.18
C ARG A 134 6.79 -8.70 11.40
N GLY A 135 5.53 -8.76 11.01
CA GLY A 135 4.86 -7.67 10.30
C GLY A 135 4.69 -6.42 11.18
N LEU A 136 4.30 -6.58 12.45
CA LEU A 136 4.21 -5.46 13.39
C LEU A 136 5.57 -4.81 13.65
N ARG A 137 6.64 -5.60 13.74
CA ARG A 137 8.01 -5.08 13.86
C ARG A 137 8.37 -4.23 12.65
N TYR A 138 8.10 -4.72 11.43
CA TYR A 138 8.28 -3.94 10.22
C TYR A 138 7.54 -2.60 10.28
N LEU A 139 6.28 -2.60 10.70
CA LEU A 139 5.47 -1.37 10.83
C LEU A 139 6.01 -0.41 11.91
N ARG A 140 6.57 -0.93 13.00
CA ARG A 140 7.20 -0.11 14.05
C ARG A 140 8.50 0.53 13.60
N GLU A 141 9.32 -0.19 12.86
CA GLU A 141 10.70 0.19 12.55
C GLU A 141 10.82 0.95 11.22
N THR A 142 9.86 0.76 10.30
CA THR A 142 9.91 1.40 8.98
C THR A 142 9.67 2.89 9.06
N ASP A 143 10.66 3.66 8.62
CA ASP A 143 10.57 5.10 8.37
C ASP A 143 11.26 5.45 7.04
N LEU A 144 10.46 5.74 6.05
CA LEU A 144 10.93 6.10 4.71
C LEU A 144 10.94 7.60 4.45
N ARG A 145 10.49 8.44 5.40
CA ARG A 145 10.30 9.88 5.21
C ARG A 145 11.58 10.58 4.78
N GLY A 146 12.69 10.32 5.47
CA GLY A 146 13.98 10.93 5.14
C GLY A 146 14.47 10.57 3.75
N ARG A 147 14.35 9.29 3.37
CA ARG A 147 14.72 8.81 2.03
C ARG A 147 13.83 9.40 0.94
N LEU A 148 12.52 9.46 1.16
CA LEU A 148 11.56 10.05 0.23
C LEU A 148 11.82 11.55 0.06
N ALA A 149 12.01 12.30 1.15
CA ALA A 149 12.30 13.72 1.09
C ALA A 149 13.61 14.03 0.33
N SER A 150 14.64 13.21 0.52
CA SER A 150 15.93 13.36 -0.18
C SER A 150 15.83 13.02 -1.67
N ALA A 151 14.90 12.16 -2.08
CA ALA A 151 14.68 11.76 -3.46
C ALA A 151 13.61 12.60 -4.18
N ALA A 152 12.87 13.43 -3.46
CA ALA A 152 11.79 14.26 -4.03
C ALA A 152 12.29 15.40 -4.92
N PRO A 153 11.52 15.79 -5.97
CA PRO A 153 10.29 15.16 -6.42
C PRO A 153 10.55 13.90 -7.27
N LEU A 154 9.94 12.80 -6.89
CA LEU A 154 10.04 11.54 -7.64
C LEU A 154 9.20 11.64 -8.93
N LYS A 155 9.82 11.32 -10.07
CA LYS A 155 9.18 11.35 -11.40
C LYS A 155 8.46 10.03 -11.75
N ILE A 156 8.11 9.24 -10.76
CA ILE A 156 7.34 8.00 -10.94
C ILE A 156 5.86 8.37 -10.90
N PRO A 157 5.08 8.10 -11.96
CA PRO A 157 3.64 8.35 -11.95
C PRO A 157 2.98 7.64 -10.78
N ALA A 158 2.17 8.34 -10.00
CA ALA A 158 1.56 7.79 -8.80
C ALA A 158 0.08 8.18 -8.69
N VAL A 159 -0.77 7.20 -8.35
CA VAL A 159 -2.13 7.43 -7.90
C VAL A 159 -2.22 6.99 -6.43
N ILE A 160 -2.75 7.86 -5.59
CA ILE A 160 -2.83 7.66 -4.14
C ILE A 160 -4.30 7.69 -3.73
N PHE A 161 -4.80 6.59 -3.17
CA PHE A 161 -6.14 6.48 -2.61
C PHE A 161 -6.07 6.53 -1.09
N GLN A 162 -6.90 7.38 -0.48
CA GLN A 162 -6.96 7.51 0.97
C GLN A 162 -8.40 7.68 1.42
N ALA A 163 -8.83 6.84 2.36
CA ALA A 163 -10.11 6.98 3.02
C ALA A 163 -10.10 8.14 4.03
N GLU A 164 -11.11 8.99 4.00
CA GLU A 164 -11.20 10.12 4.93
C GLU A 164 -11.41 9.67 6.38
N ARG A 165 -12.07 8.53 6.59
CA ARG A 165 -12.34 7.95 7.91
C ARG A 165 -11.40 6.81 8.29
N ASP A 166 -10.27 6.70 7.60
CA ASP A 166 -9.28 5.66 7.91
C ASP A 166 -8.76 5.82 9.35
N GLY A 167 -9.09 4.82 10.15
CA GLY A 167 -8.67 4.77 11.55
C GLY A 167 -7.21 4.31 11.73
N ILE A 168 -6.55 3.81 10.69
CA ILE A 168 -5.21 3.23 10.73
C ILE A 168 -4.18 4.18 10.12
N VAL A 169 -4.37 4.54 8.85
CA VAL A 169 -3.51 5.48 8.14
C VAL A 169 -4.24 6.82 8.01
N ARG A 170 -3.65 7.86 8.56
CA ARG A 170 -4.26 9.19 8.58
C ARG A 170 -4.16 9.89 7.22
N VAL A 171 -5.17 10.68 6.89
CA VAL A 171 -5.23 11.46 5.63
C VAL A 171 -3.97 12.29 5.39
N ALA A 172 -3.40 12.89 6.45
CA ALA A 172 -2.16 13.66 6.36
C ALA A 172 -0.97 12.88 5.77
N ASN A 173 -0.95 11.55 5.89
CA ASN A 173 0.08 10.70 5.27
C ASN A 173 -0.04 10.69 3.75
N ALA A 174 -1.27 10.68 3.24
CA ALA A 174 -1.51 10.75 1.79
C ALA A 174 -1.18 12.15 1.23
N ASP A 175 -1.48 13.22 1.99
CA ASP A 175 -1.08 14.59 1.61
C ASP A 175 0.44 14.71 1.53
N TYR A 176 1.17 14.13 2.49
CA TYR A 176 2.63 14.07 2.45
C TYR A 176 3.13 13.33 1.20
N LEU A 177 2.59 12.15 0.92
CA LEU A 177 3.00 11.36 -0.25
C LEU A 177 2.69 12.08 -1.56
N ALA A 178 1.57 12.78 -1.67
CA ALA A 178 1.24 13.55 -2.86
C ALA A 178 2.26 14.67 -3.13
N GLY A 179 2.88 15.23 -2.09
CA GLY A 179 3.97 16.20 -2.23
C GLY A 179 5.31 15.59 -2.64
N ILE A 180 5.49 14.27 -2.50
CA ILE A 180 6.73 13.57 -2.87
C ILE A 180 6.80 13.24 -4.37
N PHE A 181 5.67 12.87 -4.97
CA PHE A 181 5.63 12.45 -6.37
C PHE A 181 5.20 13.59 -7.29
N ALA A 182 6.01 13.88 -8.30
CA ALA A 182 5.70 14.92 -9.29
C ALA A 182 4.43 14.53 -10.09
N GLY A 183 3.38 15.34 -9.96
CA GLY A 183 2.11 15.08 -10.65
C GLY A 183 1.30 13.92 -10.09
N ALA A 184 1.49 13.55 -8.82
CA ALA A 184 0.66 12.53 -8.18
C ALA A 184 -0.82 12.89 -8.21
N ARG A 185 -1.67 11.91 -8.53
CA ARG A 185 -3.12 12.03 -8.37
C ARG A 185 -3.51 11.52 -6.99
N LEU A 186 -3.92 12.43 -6.12
CA LEU A 186 -4.49 12.09 -4.81
C LEU A 186 -6.02 12.02 -4.89
N VAL A 187 -6.58 10.89 -4.48
CA VAL A 187 -8.02 10.63 -4.41
C VAL A 187 -8.39 10.36 -2.96
N LYS A 188 -9.05 11.32 -2.32
CA LYS A 188 -9.63 11.15 -0.99
C LYS A 188 -11.06 10.62 -1.12
N VAL A 189 -11.36 9.52 -0.46
CA VAL A 189 -12.65 8.81 -0.60
C VAL A 189 -13.48 9.00 0.67
N SER A 190 -14.63 9.66 0.51
CA SER A 190 -15.54 9.92 1.62
C SER A 190 -16.35 8.68 1.99
N GLY A 191 -16.69 8.54 3.27
CA GLY A 191 -17.57 7.47 3.76
C GLY A 191 -16.89 6.09 3.88
N THR A 192 -15.62 5.97 3.48
CA THR A 192 -14.84 4.74 3.49
C THR A 192 -13.89 4.66 4.68
N GLN A 193 -13.38 3.46 4.93
CA GLN A 193 -12.41 3.17 5.98
C GLN A 193 -11.10 2.59 5.39
N HIS A 194 -10.42 1.69 6.12
CA HIS A 194 -9.10 1.19 5.71
C HIS A 194 -9.14 0.14 4.58
N ALA A 195 -10.24 -0.60 4.45
CA ALA A 195 -10.37 -1.70 3.48
C ALA A 195 -10.73 -1.21 2.05
N LEU A 196 -10.04 -0.19 1.57
CA LEU A 196 -10.33 0.45 0.28
C LEU A 196 -10.30 -0.52 -0.91
N THR A 197 -9.51 -1.58 -0.85
CA THR A 197 -9.46 -2.62 -1.90
C THR A 197 -10.81 -3.32 -2.09
N ILE A 198 -11.64 -3.33 -1.04
CA ILE A 198 -12.99 -3.91 -1.02
C ILE A 198 -14.06 -2.84 -1.25
N GLU A 199 -13.79 -1.59 -0.82
CA GLU A 199 -14.77 -0.51 -0.86
C GLU A 199 -14.80 0.22 -2.21
N ILE A 200 -13.63 0.32 -2.90
CA ILE A 200 -13.48 1.07 -4.17
C ILE A 200 -12.71 0.29 -5.24
N PRO A 201 -12.97 -1.00 -5.46
CA PRO A 201 -12.17 -1.81 -6.39
C PRO A 201 -12.17 -1.24 -7.83
N GLU A 202 -13.29 -0.66 -8.28
CA GLU A 202 -13.43 -0.08 -9.61
C GLU A 202 -12.49 1.13 -9.82
N LEU A 203 -12.34 1.99 -8.82
CA LEU A 203 -11.43 3.14 -8.92
C LEU A 203 -9.96 2.70 -8.96
N ILE A 204 -9.62 1.61 -8.27
CA ILE A 204 -8.28 1.02 -8.34
C ILE A 204 -8.03 0.43 -9.72
N ASP A 205 -9.02 -0.28 -10.29
CA ASP A 205 -8.95 -0.84 -11.64
C ASP A 205 -8.72 0.25 -12.70
N GLU A 206 -9.47 1.35 -12.62
CA GLU A 206 -9.32 2.52 -13.49
C GLU A 206 -7.92 3.14 -13.38
N ALA A 207 -7.39 3.27 -12.18
CA ALA A 207 -6.06 3.83 -11.97
C ALA A 207 -4.96 2.96 -12.59
N VAL A 208 -5.03 1.65 -12.40
CA VAL A 208 -4.07 0.69 -12.99
C VAL A 208 -4.18 0.72 -14.52
N ALA A 209 -5.40 0.75 -15.08
CA ALA A 209 -5.62 0.82 -16.51
C ALA A 209 -5.06 2.11 -17.13
N ALA A 210 -5.32 3.26 -16.50
CA ALA A 210 -4.81 4.56 -16.96
C ALA A 210 -3.29 4.62 -16.96
N LEU A 211 -2.63 4.15 -15.89
CA LEU A 211 -1.18 4.09 -15.79
C LEU A 211 -0.58 3.11 -16.81
N SER A 212 -1.23 1.96 -17.04
CA SER A 212 -0.77 0.98 -18.03
C SER A 212 -0.87 1.54 -19.45
N GLY A 213 -1.93 2.26 -19.77
CA GLY A 213 -2.15 2.88 -21.08
C GLY A 213 -1.13 3.99 -21.38
N SER A 214 -0.88 4.88 -20.42
CA SER A 214 0.08 5.98 -20.59
C SER A 214 1.51 5.50 -20.80
N LEU A 215 1.89 4.38 -20.15
CA LEU A 215 3.22 3.79 -20.27
C LEU A 215 3.41 3.00 -21.59
N GLN A 216 2.32 2.59 -22.24
CA GLN A 216 2.36 1.93 -23.56
C GLN A 216 2.31 2.94 -24.72
N GLY A 217 1.57 4.05 -24.54
CA GLY A 217 1.43 5.10 -25.55
C GLY A 217 2.67 6.00 -25.72
N GLY A 218 3.54 6.07 -24.73
CA GLY A 218 4.80 6.82 -24.80
C GLY A 218 5.90 6.19 -25.67
N SER A 219 5.61 5.09 -26.36
CA SER A 219 6.56 4.36 -27.22
C SER A 219 6.40 4.68 -28.71
N CYS A 220 5.59 5.68 -29.08
CA CYS A 220 5.32 6.02 -30.48
C CYS A 220 5.51 7.51 -30.75
N GLU A 221 6.76 7.99 -30.61
CA GLU A 221 7.26 9.15 -31.32
C GLU A 221 8.74 8.88 -31.64
N ILE A 222 8.95 8.42 -32.87
CA ILE A 222 10.22 8.54 -33.62
C ILE A 222 10.04 9.70 -34.56
#